data_92eed2d6960e4d02bc963f5d22e1e3b4
#
_entry.id   92eed2d6960e4d02bc963f5d22e1e3b4
#
_cell.length_a   1.000
_cell.length_b   1.000
_cell.length_c   1.000
_cell.angle_alpha   90.00
_cell.angle_beta   90.00
_cell.angle_gamma   90.00
#
_symmetry.space_group_name_H-M   'P 1'
#
loop_
_entity.id
_entity.type
_entity.pdbx_description
1 polymer ?
#
loop_
_entity_poly.entity_id
_entity_poly.type
_entity_poly.pdbx_seq_one_letter_code
_entity_poly.pdbx_strand_id
1 'polypeptide(L)'
;RSKHKQRYYKLIMRRIFGYTVLALIFFVLISVWTLEIDNSLGYSEFVSGGALFFIMFFLFLFNMRKRLPFLPLWPAHKWFLLHTVMGFLALFLYWLHAGNLWPKGLYVQILASLFYLTTLSGIVGLIMEKIYPNLLTRIGHECIYERIPHDIAKIRKKSEKLILECTEKTGSDTLAKHYLETLGWFFQRPRFFTN
;
A
#
# COMPACT_ATOMS: atom_id res chain seq x y z
N ARG A 1 -1.07 0.91 26.64
CA ARG A 1 -1.33 0.91 25.17
C ARG A 1 -0.65 2.08 24.45
N SER A 2 -0.55 3.28 25.05
CA SER A 2 0.06 4.50 24.46
C SER A 2 1.57 4.36 24.23
N LYS A 3 2.34 3.91 25.20
CA LYS A 3 3.82 3.79 25.13
C LYS A 3 4.30 2.79 24.06
N HIS A 4 3.56 1.69 23.83
CA HIS A 4 3.90 0.69 22.82
C HIS A 4 3.71 1.25 21.39
N LYS A 5 2.65 2.04 21.18
CA LYS A 5 2.35 2.72 19.93
C LYS A 5 3.41 3.78 19.59
N GLN A 6 3.83 4.56 20.57
CA GLN A 6 4.90 5.56 20.39
C GLN A 6 6.25 4.92 20.03
N ARG A 7 6.61 3.79 20.68
CA ARG A 7 7.85 3.05 20.35
C ARG A 7 7.84 2.51 18.93
N TYR A 8 6.71 2.01 18.47
CA TYR A 8 6.51 1.53 17.09
C TYR A 8 6.68 2.64 16.05
N TYR A 9 6.05 3.81 16.26
CA TYR A 9 6.21 4.96 15.37
C TYR A 9 7.67 5.46 15.33
N LYS A 10 8.35 5.51 16.47
CA LYS A 10 9.76 5.93 16.54
C LYS A 10 10.69 4.99 15.75
N LEU A 11 10.43 3.69 15.77
CA LEU A 11 11.20 2.71 15.00
C LEU A 11 10.95 2.83 13.49
N ILE A 12 9.70 3.08 13.07
CA ILE A 12 9.37 3.32 11.66
C ILE A 12 10.05 4.60 11.16
N MET A 13 9.91 5.71 11.89
CA MET A 13 10.54 6.98 11.54
C MET A 13 12.07 6.85 11.41
N ARG A 14 12.71 6.14 12.33
CA ARG A 14 14.16 5.89 12.25
C ARG A 14 14.57 5.09 11.01
N ARG A 15 13.74 4.13 10.59
CA ARG A 15 13.99 3.37 9.35
C ARG A 15 13.79 4.21 8.09
N ILE A 16 12.72 4.99 8.04
CA ILE A 16 12.47 5.93 6.93
C ILE A 16 13.66 6.87 6.82
N PHE A 17 14.07 7.49 7.91
CA PHE A 17 15.22 8.38 7.95
C PHE A 17 16.51 7.68 7.47
N GLY A 18 16.76 6.43 7.87
CA GLY A 18 17.92 5.67 7.40
C GLY A 18 17.92 5.44 5.90
N TYR A 19 16.80 5.06 5.29
CA TYR A 19 16.71 4.85 3.84
C TYR A 19 16.79 6.16 3.05
N THR A 20 16.22 7.25 3.55
CA THR A 20 16.32 8.56 2.89
C THR A 20 17.74 9.11 2.94
N VAL A 21 18.44 8.97 4.06
CA VAL A 21 19.85 9.34 4.18
C VAL A 21 20.72 8.52 3.24
N LEU A 22 20.51 7.20 3.16
CA LEU A 22 21.25 6.33 2.24
C LEU A 22 21.01 6.74 0.77
N ALA A 23 19.77 7.02 0.40
CA ALA A 23 19.43 7.49 -0.95
C ALA A 23 20.07 8.83 -1.27
N LEU A 24 20.11 9.74 -0.30
CA LEU A 24 20.74 11.05 -0.46
C LEU A 24 22.28 10.92 -0.62
N ILE A 25 22.92 10.07 0.16
CA ILE A 25 24.35 9.77 0.01
C ILE A 25 24.62 9.20 -1.37
N PHE A 26 23.80 8.22 -1.82
CA PHE A 26 23.93 7.64 -3.15
C PHE A 26 23.76 8.69 -4.26
N PHE A 27 22.78 9.57 -4.14
CA PHE A 27 22.58 10.67 -5.09
C PHE A 27 23.77 11.61 -5.14
N VAL A 28 24.32 12.02 -3.99
CA VAL A 28 25.50 12.89 -3.93
C VAL A 28 26.71 12.20 -4.57
N LEU A 29 26.95 10.92 -4.28
CA LEU A 29 28.05 10.17 -4.87
C LEU A 29 27.95 10.11 -6.40
N ILE A 30 26.77 9.81 -6.94
CA ILE A 30 26.53 9.78 -8.39
C ILE A 30 26.71 11.18 -8.99
N SER A 31 26.21 12.22 -8.33
CA SER A 31 26.35 13.62 -8.80
C SER A 31 27.82 14.04 -8.86
N VAL A 32 28.59 13.77 -7.82
CA VAL A 32 30.02 14.08 -7.78
C VAL A 32 30.76 13.31 -8.87
N TRP A 33 30.48 12.01 -9.01
CA TRP A 33 31.09 11.19 -10.04
C TRP A 33 30.77 11.67 -11.46
N THR A 34 29.51 12.06 -11.70
CA THR A 34 29.08 12.63 -12.98
C THR A 34 29.83 13.94 -13.30
N LEU A 35 29.98 14.82 -12.31
CA LEU A 35 30.73 16.08 -12.45
C LEU A 35 32.23 15.84 -12.73
N GLU A 36 32.84 14.83 -12.09
CA GLU A 36 34.25 14.50 -12.28
C GLU A 36 34.51 13.97 -13.68
N ILE A 37 33.62 13.13 -14.23
CA ILE A 37 33.69 12.64 -15.60
C ILE A 37 33.44 13.77 -16.59
N ASP A 38 32.51 14.67 -16.33
CA ASP A 38 32.25 15.83 -17.19
C ASP A 38 33.48 16.75 -17.28
N ASN A 39 34.13 17.02 -16.15
CA ASN A 39 35.39 17.76 -16.10
C ASN A 39 36.56 17.10 -16.83
N SER A 40 36.55 15.77 -16.94
CA SER A 40 37.55 14.99 -17.67
C SER A 40 37.23 14.77 -19.16
N LEU A 41 36.25 15.50 -19.71
CA LEU A 41 35.71 15.35 -21.08
C LEU A 41 35.22 13.94 -21.39
N GLY A 42 34.77 13.21 -20.36
CA GLY A 42 34.15 11.90 -20.50
C GLY A 42 32.66 11.99 -20.79
N TYR A 43 32.05 10.87 -21.07
CA TYR A 43 30.57 10.78 -21.29
C TYR A 43 29.82 10.67 -19.96
N SER A 44 29.60 11.78 -19.28
CA SER A 44 28.88 11.87 -17.99
C SER A 44 27.44 11.33 -18.06
N GLU A 45 26.84 11.40 -19.26
CA GLU A 45 25.49 10.91 -19.54
C GLU A 45 25.36 9.38 -19.36
N PHE A 46 26.42 8.61 -19.61
CA PHE A 46 26.41 7.16 -19.38
C PHE A 46 26.32 6.81 -17.89
N VAL A 47 26.98 7.57 -17.03
CA VAL A 47 26.96 7.33 -15.59
C VAL A 47 25.59 7.66 -15.00
N SER A 48 25.07 8.87 -15.28
CA SER A 48 23.76 9.31 -14.79
C SER A 48 22.63 8.47 -15.39
N GLY A 49 22.68 8.17 -16.68
CA GLY A 49 21.70 7.33 -17.37
C GLY A 49 21.74 5.87 -16.92
N GLY A 50 22.95 5.30 -16.71
CA GLY A 50 23.12 3.96 -16.15
C GLY A 50 22.55 3.84 -14.73
N ALA A 51 22.85 4.81 -13.86
CA ALA A 51 22.29 4.84 -12.51
C ALA A 51 20.75 4.94 -12.53
N LEU A 52 20.20 5.81 -13.37
CA LEU A 52 18.76 5.94 -13.57
C LEU A 52 18.14 4.63 -14.07
N PHE A 53 18.75 3.98 -15.05
CA PHE A 53 18.30 2.70 -15.59
C PHE A 53 18.24 1.61 -14.51
N PHE A 54 19.29 1.46 -13.69
CA PHE A 54 19.30 0.46 -12.62
C PHE A 54 18.24 0.72 -11.57
N ILE A 55 17.98 1.98 -11.21
CA ILE A 55 16.92 2.32 -10.26
C ILE A 55 15.54 2.05 -10.86
N MET A 56 15.29 2.40 -12.12
CA MET A 56 14.03 2.11 -12.79
C MET A 56 13.80 0.60 -12.93
N PHE A 57 14.85 -0.16 -13.24
CA PHE A 57 14.78 -1.62 -13.26
C PHE A 57 14.44 -2.20 -11.89
N PHE A 58 15.04 -1.68 -10.83
CA PHE A 58 14.70 -2.08 -9.47
C PHE A 58 13.24 -1.75 -9.10
N LEU A 59 12.75 -0.59 -9.50
CA LEU A 59 11.34 -0.21 -9.30
C LEU A 59 10.39 -1.16 -10.05
N PHE A 60 10.76 -1.61 -11.23
CA PHE A 60 10.01 -2.62 -11.99
C PHE A 60 9.94 -3.97 -11.26
N LEU A 61 11.02 -4.40 -10.60
CA LEU A 61 11.05 -5.64 -9.80
C LEU A 61 10.01 -5.67 -8.69
N PHE A 62 9.60 -4.51 -8.17
CA PHE A 62 8.51 -4.44 -7.19
C PHE A 62 7.20 -5.02 -7.72
N ASN A 63 6.90 -4.82 -9.00
CA ASN A 63 5.70 -5.39 -9.62
C ASN A 63 5.81 -6.91 -9.80
N MET A 64 7.00 -7.43 -10.10
CA MET A 64 7.25 -8.87 -10.21
C MET A 64 7.02 -9.62 -8.90
N ARG A 65 7.29 -9.00 -7.75
CA ARG A 65 7.03 -9.61 -6.43
C ARG A 65 5.58 -10.06 -6.26
N LYS A 66 4.61 -9.31 -6.82
CA LYS A 66 3.19 -9.68 -6.76
C LYS A 66 2.90 -10.97 -7.55
N ARG A 67 3.71 -11.27 -8.55
CA ARG A 67 3.56 -12.46 -9.41
C ARG A 67 4.34 -13.68 -8.92
N LEU A 68 5.28 -13.50 -7.99
CA LEU A 68 6.16 -14.54 -7.48
C LEU A 68 5.96 -14.74 -5.95
N PRO A 69 4.80 -15.26 -5.51
CA PRO A 69 4.49 -15.40 -4.08
C PRO A 69 5.36 -16.45 -3.37
N PHE A 70 6.04 -17.34 -4.11
CA PHE A 70 6.89 -18.39 -3.56
C PHE A 70 8.28 -17.92 -3.12
N LEU A 71 8.73 -16.72 -3.51
CA LEU A 71 9.99 -16.19 -3.00
C LEU A 71 9.78 -15.55 -1.62
N PRO A 72 10.52 -15.99 -0.57
CA PRO A 72 10.48 -15.41 0.76
C PRO A 72 11.20 -14.05 0.78
N LEU A 73 10.66 -13.09 0.04
CA LEU A 73 11.15 -11.73 0.01
C LEU A 73 10.70 -10.98 1.26
N TRP A 74 11.42 -9.94 1.61
CA TRP A 74 11.12 -9.07 2.75
C TRP A 74 9.63 -8.71 2.88
N PRO A 75 9.12 -8.39 4.10
CA PRO A 75 7.73 -8.03 4.30
C PRO A 75 7.30 -6.83 3.45
N ALA A 76 6.05 -6.84 2.99
CA ALA A 76 5.52 -5.91 2.00
C ALA A 76 5.77 -4.43 2.33
N HIS A 77 5.64 -4.05 3.61
CA HIS A 77 5.85 -2.66 4.04
C HIS A 77 7.28 -2.15 3.83
N LYS A 78 8.30 -3.03 3.90
CA LYS A 78 9.69 -2.64 3.63
C LYS A 78 9.93 -2.42 2.14
N TRP A 79 9.35 -3.28 1.32
CA TRP A 79 9.40 -3.14 -0.14
C TRP A 79 8.71 -1.86 -0.61
N PHE A 80 7.56 -1.57 -0.03
CA PHE A 80 6.82 -0.35 -0.34
C PHE A 80 7.62 0.91 0.04
N LEU A 81 8.21 0.93 1.24
CA LEU A 81 9.06 2.02 1.69
C LEU A 81 10.28 2.21 0.77
N LEU A 82 10.95 1.10 0.42
CA LEU A 82 12.11 1.13 -0.47
C LEU A 82 11.71 1.60 -1.88
N HIS A 83 10.59 1.11 -2.41
CA HIS A 83 10.04 1.56 -3.69
C HIS A 83 9.75 3.07 -3.70
N THR A 84 9.16 3.59 -2.62
CA THR A 84 8.89 5.02 -2.48
C THR A 84 10.17 5.86 -2.49
N VAL A 85 11.15 5.48 -1.68
CA VAL A 85 12.44 6.19 -1.60
C VAL A 85 13.18 6.14 -2.93
N MET A 86 13.22 4.96 -3.59
CA MET A 86 13.83 4.80 -4.91
C MET A 86 13.07 5.56 -6.00
N GLY A 87 11.75 5.70 -5.90
CA GLY A 87 10.94 6.51 -6.82
C GLY A 87 11.33 8.00 -6.77
N PHE A 88 11.48 8.56 -5.57
CA PHE A 88 11.99 9.93 -5.43
C PHE A 88 13.43 10.07 -5.91
N LEU A 89 14.28 9.10 -5.61
CA LEU A 89 15.66 9.10 -6.11
C LEU A 89 15.71 9.06 -7.64
N ALA A 90 14.85 8.27 -8.30
CA ALA A 90 14.73 8.23 -9.75
C ALA A 90 14.37 9.60 -10.33
N LEU A 91 13.47 10.36 -9.67
CA LEU A 91 13.10 11.71 -10.10
C LEU A 91 14.28 12.67 -10.07
N PHE A 92 15.08 12.67 -9.00
CA PHE A 92 16.27 13.51 -8.89
C PHE A 92 17.35 13.11 -9.89
N LEU A 93 17.57 11.79 -10.10
CA LEU A 93 18.52 11.31 -11.10
C LEU A 93 18.06 11.60 -12.53
N TYR A 94 16.76 11.59 -12.79
CA TYR A 94 16.23 11.99 -14.08
C TYR A 94 16.59 13.47 -14.38
N TRP A 95 16.42 14.37 -13.43
CA TRP A 95 16.80 15.77 -13.60
C TRP A 95 18.32 15.94 -13.79
N LEU A 96 19.13 15.19 -13.07
CA LEU A 96 20.57 15.16 -13.24
C LEU A 96 20.96 14.69 -14.65
N HIS A 97 20.33 13.62 -15.15
CA HIS A 97 20.59 13.04 -16.46
C HIS A 97 20.09 13.90 -17.62
N ALA A 98 18.89 14.45 -17.51
CA ALA A 98 18.29 15.26 -18.56
C ALA A 98 18.84 16.70 -18.64
N GLY A 99 19.48 17.18 -17.59
CA GLY A 99 20.03 18.55 -17.47
C GLY A 99 18.94 19.64 -17.46
N ASN A 100 17.73 19.34 -17.91
CA ASN A 100 16.59 20.25 -17.99
C ASN A 100 15.31 19.55 -17.54
N LEU A 101 14.40 20.33 -16.92
CA LEU A 101 13.07 19.81 -16.55
C LEU A 101 12.26 19.36 -17.76
N TRP A 102 12.41 20.07 -18.87
CA TRP A 102 11.72 19.76 -20.13
C TRP A 102 12.72 19.73 -21.28
N PRO A 103 13.16 18.57 -21.71
CA PRO A 103 14.15 18.42 -22.77
C PRO A 103 13.60 18.84 -24.13
N LYS A 104 14.50 19.20 -25.07
CA LYS A 104 14.16 19.56 -26.45
C LYS A 104 14.16 18.31 -27.33
N GLY A 105 13.23 18.23 -28.28
CA GLY A 105 13.08 17.14 -29.22
C GLY A 105 11.87 16.24 -28.93
N LEU A 106 11.08 15.96 -29.97
CA LEU A 106 9.78 15.28 -29.87
C LEU A 106 9.88 13.91 -29.16
N TYR A 107 10.86 13.09 -29.52
CA TYR A 107 11.05 11.77 -28.94
C TYR A 107 11.36 11.83 -27.43
N VAL A 108 12.27 12.73 -27.04
CA VAL A 108 12.68 12.88 -25.64
C VAL A 108 11.54 13.52 -24.81
N GLN A 109 10.74 14.41 -25.41
CA GLN A 109 9.56 14.97 -24.75
C GLN A 109 8.48 13.89 -24.47
N ILE A 110 8.29 12.95 -25.38
CA ILE A 110 7.37 11.82 -25.16
C ILE A 110 7.87 10.97 -23.98
N LEU A 111 9.17 10.65 -23.94
CA LEU A 111 9.76 9.89 -22.84
C LEU A 111 9.63 10.64 -21.51
N ALA A 112 9.93 11.94 -21.50
CA ALA A 112 9.77 12.80 -20.33
C ALA A 112 8.32 12.82 -19.83
N SER A 113 7.36 12.96 -20.74
CA SER A 113 5.93 12.96 -20.41
C SER A 113 5.51 11.63 -19.75
N LEU A 114 5.94 10.49 -20.30
CA LEU A 114 5.66 9.17 -19.73
C LEU A 114 6.30 9.00 -18.35
N PHE A 115 7.54 9.47 -18.18
CA PHE A 115 8.22 9.44 -16.89
C PHE A 115 7.48 10.27 -15.83
N TYR A 116 7.10 11.52 -16.16
CA TYR A 116 6.35 12.38 -15.25
C TYR A 116 4.96 11.83 -14.94
N LEU A 117 4.26 11.27 -15.93
CA LEU A 117 2.96 10.64 -15.72
C LEU A 117 3.06 9.45 -14.76
N THR A 118 4.10 8.61 -14.92
CA THR A 118 4.36 7.47 -14.04
C THR A 118 4.68 7.94 -12.63
N THR A 119 5.51 8.97 -12.49
CA THR A 119 5.87 9.55 -11.19
C THR A 119 4.65 10.15 -10.49
N LEU A 120 3.82 10.90 -11.22
CA LEU A 120 2.57 11.48 -10.69
C LEU A 120 1.61 10.38 -10.23
N SER A 121 1.44 9.34 -11.02
CA SER A 121 0.65 8.16 -10.65
C SER A 121 1.15 7.51 -9.36
N GLY A 122 2.48 7.41 -9.18
CA GLY A 122 3.10 6.92 -7.94
C GLY A 122 2.78 7.80 -6.73
N ILE A 123 2.85 9.12 -6.88
CA ILE A 123 2.50 10.08 -5.81
C ILE A 123 1.03 9.95 -5.43
N VAL A 124 0.13 9.88 -6.42
CA VAL A 124 -1.31 9.65 -6.18
C VAL A 124 -1.53 8.33 -5.43
N GLY A 125 -0.83 7.26 -5.81
CA GLY A 125 -0.86 5.97 -5.10
C GLY A 125 -0.44 6.08 -3.64
N LEU A 126 0.61 6.86 -3.32
CA LEU A 126 1.04 7.14 -1.94
C LEU A 126 -0.02 7.87 -1.11
N ILE A 127 -0.68 8.84 -1.72
CA ILE A 127 -1.77 9.59 -1.07
C ILE A 127 -2.96 8.67 -0.79
N MET A 128 -3.33 7.87 -1.77
CA MET A 128 -4.42 6.90 -1.66
C MET A 128 -4.16 5.87 -0.55
N GLU A 129 -2.95 5.33 -0.44
CA GLU A 129 -2.59 4.39 0.62
C GLU A 129 -2.78 4.97 2.03
N LYS A 130 -2.59 6.27 2.22
CA LYS A 130 -2.82 6.92 3.52
C LYS A 130 -4.29 7.22 3.79
N ILE A 131 -5.07 7.53 2.76
CA ILE A 131 -6.48 7.95 2.88
C ILE A 131 -7.41 6.74 2.97
N TYR A 132 -7.24 5.75 2.11
CA TYR A 132 -8.15 4.62 1.99
C TYR A 132 -8.30 3.78 3.27
N PRO A 133 -7.27 3.40 4.02
CA PRO A 133 -7.43 2.62 5.24
C PRO A 133 -8.28 3.33 6.29
N ASN A 134 -8.11 4.65 6.41
CA ASN A 134 -8.91 5.46 7.33
C ASN A 134 -10.36 5.59 6.89
N LEU A 135 -10.61 5.63 5.59
CA LEU A 135 -11.96 5.69 5.03
C LEU A 135 -12.68 4.34 5.21
N LEU A 136 -12.01 3.23 4.90
CA LEU A 136 -12.55 1.87 5.05
C LEU A 136 -12.88 1.55 6.51
N THR A 137 -12.04 1.95 7.46
CA THR A 137 -12.32 1.76 8.89
C THR A 137 -13.48 2.61 9.39
N ARG A 138 -13.78 3.75 8.75
CA ARG A 138 -14.94 4.58 9.06
C ARG A 138 -16.26 4.03 8.50
N ILE A 139 -16.22 3.35 7.37
CA ILE A 139 -17.39 2.71 6.76
C ILE A 139 -17.85 1.48 7.56
N GLY A 140 -17.07 1.03 8.54
CA GLY A 140 -17.55 0.26 9.69
C GLY A 140 -17.80 -1.23 9.47
N HIS A 141 -17.65 -1.78 8.29
CA HIS A 141 -17.78 -3.23 8.06
C HIS A 141 -16.74 -3.77 7.08
N GLU A 142 -15.51 -3.94 7.55
CA GLU A 142 -14.68 -4.98 6.95
C GLU A 142 -15.33 -6.32 7.31
N CYS A 143 -16.01 -6.93 6.35
CA CYS A 143 -16.34 -8.35 6.42
C CYS A 143 -15.05 -9.17 6.33
N ILE A 144 -14.30 -9.20 7.42
CA ILE A 144 -13.14 -10.10 7.52
C ILE A 144 -13.75 -11.50 7.60
N TYR A 145 -13.46 -12.33 6.59
CA TYR A 145 -13.98 -13.69 6.47
C TYR A 145 -13.85 -14.48 7.77
N GLU A 146 -12.76 -14.31 8.50
CA GLU A 146 -12.50 -14.92 9.80
C GLU A 146 -13.43 -14.42 10.93
N ARG A 147 -14.01 -13.23 10.79
CA ARG A 147 -14.96 -12.66 11.76
C ARG A 147 -16.41 -13.04 11.50
N ILE A 148 -16.74 -13.50 10.29
CA ILE A 148 -18.12 -13.86 9.91
C ILE A 148 -18.76 -14.82 10.91
N PRO A 149 -18.12 -15.91 11.38
CA PRO A 149 -18.71 -16.81 12.36
C PRO A 149 -19.01 -16.12 13.70
N HIS A 150 -18.12 -15.23 14.14
CA HIS A 150 -18.29 -14.48 15.38
C HIS A 150 -19.44 -13.47 15.28
N ASP A 151 -19.53 -12.75 14.17
CA ASP A 151 -20.57 -11.74 13.94
C ASP A 151 -21.95 -12.41 13.76
N ILE A 152 -22.02 -13.55 13.09
CA ILE A 152 -23.24 -14.39 13.01
C ILE A 152 -23.67 -14.84 14.41
N ALA A 153 -22.76 -15.33 15.24
CA ALA A 153 -23.07 -15.75 16.61
C ALA A 153 -23.54 -14.56 17.47
N LYS A 154 -22.99 -13.38 17.27
CA LYS A 154 -23.41 -12.15 17.96
C LYS A 154 -24.80 -11.70 17.54
N ILE A 155 -25.10 -11.74 16.23
CA ILE A 155 -26.43 -11.42 15.69
C ILE A 155 -27.45 -12.42 16.21
N ARG A 156 -27.14 -13.71 16.18
CA ARG A 156 -28.00 -14.78 16.72
C ARG A 156 -28.39 -14.50 18.18
N LYS A 157 -27.39 -14.28 19.05
CA LYS A 157 -27.64 -14.00 20.48
C LYS A 157 -28.50 -12.74 20.68
N LYS A 158 -28.27 -11.72 19.86
CA LYS A 158 -29.08 -10.47 19.94
C LYS A 158 -30.51 -10.71 19.49
N SER A 159 -30.72 -11.50 18.43
CA SER A 159 -32.05 -11.85 17.94
C SER A 159 -32.82 -12.71 18.95
N GLU A 160 -32.18 -13.73 19.51
CA GLU A 160 -32.77 -14.59 20.55
C GLU A 160 -33.21 -13.76 21.79
N LYS A 161 -32.35 -12.83 22.23
CA LYS A 161 -32.68 -11.94 23.36
C LYS A 161 -33.88 -11.05 23.07
N LEU A 162 -33.92 -10.43 21.88
CA LEU A 162 -35.04 -9.56 21.49
C LEU A 162 -36.37 -10.34 21.38
N ILE A 163 -36.31 -11.57 20.89
CA ILE A 163 -37.49 -12.43 20.76
C ILE A 163 -38.02 -12.81 22.14
N LEU A 164 -37.16 -13.19 23.08
CA LEU A 164 -37.54 -13.49 24.45
C LEU A 164 -38.18 -12.27 25.16
N GLU A 165 -37.55 -11.10 25.04
CA GLU A 165 -38.11 -9.86 25.60
C GLU A 165 -39.48 -9.51 24.98
N CYS A 166 -39.66 -9.77 23.68
CA CYS A 166 -40.95 -9.55 23.01
C CYS A 166 -42.01 -10.56 23.47
N THR A 167 -41.66 -11.82 23.61
CA THR A 167 -42.54 -12.90 24.05
C THR A 167 -43.00 -12.66 25.50
N GLU A 168 -42.08 -12.27 26.39
CA GLU A 168 -42.43 -11.88 27.79
C GLU A 168 -43.38 -10.70 27.86
N LYS A 169 -43.18 -9.67 27.01
CA LYS A 169 -44.06 -8.47 27.00
C LYS A 169 -45.43 -8.70 26.36
N THR A 170 -45.50 -9.55 25.35
CA THR A 170 -46.72 -9.73 24.55
C THR A 170 -47.54 -10.94 24.96
N GLY A 171 -46.96 -11.89 25.71
CA GLY A 171 -47.57 -13.18 26.06
C GLY A 171 -47.87 -14.08 24.86
N SER A 172 -47.31 -13.78 23.69
CA SER A 172 -47.57 -14.50 22.44
C SER A 172 -46.31 -15.24 21.93
N ASP A 173 -46.41 -16.53 21.74
CA ASP A 173 -45.34 -17.41 21.25
C ASP A 173 -45.15 -17.38 19.73
N THR A 174 -45.95 -16.63 19.01
CA THR A 174 -46.01 -16.62 17.54
C THR A 174 -44.66 -16.20 16.94
N LEU A 175 -44.00 -15.21 17.53
CA LEU A 175 -42.73 -14.71 17.07
C LEU A 175 -41.59 -15.72 17.32
N ALA A 176 -41.63 -16.37 18.50
CA ALA A 176 -40.65 -17.39 18.86
C ALA A 176 -40.76 -18.62 17.93
N LYS A 177 -42.01 -19.05 17.64
CA LYS A 177 -42.29 -20.14 16.72
C LYS A 177 -41.81 -19.84 15.30
N HIS A 178 -42.10 -18.65 14.78
CA HIS A 178 -41.66 -18.20 13.47
C HIS A 178 -40.11 -18.11 13.38
N TYR A 179 -39.44 -17.66 14.43
CA TYR A 179 -37.97 -17.64 14.48
C TYR A 179 -37.39 -19.07 14.39
N LEU A 180 -37.91 -20.02 15.14
CA LEU A 180 -37.42 -21.39 15.13
C LEU A 180 -37.64 -22.07 13.78
N GLU A 181 -38.77 -21.81 13.14
CA GLU A 181 -39.13 -22.43 11.86
C GLU A 181 -38.39 -21.81 10.67
N THR A 182 -38.13 -20.50 10.70
CA THR A 182 -37.65 -19.76 9.52
C THR A 182 -36.19 -19.33 9.63
N LEU A 183 -35.75 -18.81 10.79
CA LEU A 183 -34.41 -18.22 10.96
C LEU A 183 -33.44 -19.08 11.75
N GLY A 184 -33.94 -19.96 12.63
CA GLY A 184 -33.10 -20.78 13.50
C GLY A 184 -32.14 -21.70 12.71
N TRP A 185 -32.63 -22.32 11.66
CA TRP A 185 -31.81 -23.17 10.80
C TRP A 185 -30.72 -22.42 10.03
N PHE A 186 -30.98 -21.16 9.63
CA PHE A 186 -30.01 -20.32 8.94
C PHE A 186 -28.79 -20.03 9.83
N PHE A 187 -29.00 -19.74 11.10
CA PHE A 187 -27.92 -19.51 12.05
C PHE A 187 -27.18 -20.77 12.46
N GLN A 188 -27.80 -21.96 12.35
CA GLN A 188 -27.16 -23.23 12.64
C GLN A 188 -26.28 -23.73 11.47
N ARG A 189 -26.69 -23.45 10.24
CA ARG A 189 -25.98 -23.87 9.01
C ARG A 189 -25.96 -22.69 8.02
N PRO A 190 -25.14 -21.67 8.25
CA PRO A 190 -25.03 -20.60 7.28
C PRO A 190 -24.52 -21.16 5.94
N ARG A 191 -25.36 -21.08 4.92
CA ARG A 191 -24.95 -21.44 3.55
C ARG A 191 -24.14 -20.29 2.99
N PHE A 192 -22.84 -20.47 2.88
CA PHE A 192 -22.02 -19.62 2.05
C PHE A 192 -22.32 -19.99 0.60
N PHE A 193 -22.83 -19.05 -0.18
CA PHE A 193 -22.96 -19.22 -1.62
C PHE A 193 -21.54 -19.22 -2.20
N THR A 194 -21.03 -20.42 -2.49
CA THR A 194 -19.90 -20.60 -3.39
C THR A 194 -20.48 -20.60 -4.80
N ASN A 195 -20.33 -19.48 -5.52
CA ASN A 195 -20.39 -19.47 -6.97
C ASN A 195 -19.02 -19.86 -7.53
#